data_2cdcbebc10793030587e8904e3244b99
#
_entry.id   2cdcbebc10793030587e8904e3244b99
#
_cell.length_a   1.000
_cell.length_b   1.000
_cell.length_c   1.000
_cell.angle_alpha   90.00
_cell.angle_beta   90.00
_cell.angle_gamma   90.00
#
_symmetry.space_group_name_H-M   'P 1'
#
loop_
_entity.id
_entity.type
_entity.pdbx_description
1 polymer ?
#
loop_
_entity_poly.entity_id
_entity_poly.type
_entity_poly.pdbx_seq_one_letter_code
_entity_poly.pdbx_strand_id
1 'polypeptide(L)'
;SSKFDFGFGQHSGIIDVNKDKYELPRFPINEKYGDLERFNFLLKLYPLEYKSIIPKDKYILQSNNPPETIIEFFEEQKNLERINCFSDEGDKWDKSKLKLIKNKLQIKFRDKFTFRRGRINCSLNDDAGWRWLGIQFSIEQN
;
A
#
# COMPACT_ATOMS: atom_id res chain seq x y z
N SER A 1 -27.23 9.15 -2.92
CA SER A 1 -26.58 9.29 -1.62
C SER A 1 -26.18 7.91 -1.06
N SER A 2 -24.98 7.78 -0.58
CA SER A 2 -24.53 6.55 0.08
C SER A 2 -25.35 6.32 1.36
N LYS A 3 -25.79 5.06 1.57
CA LYS A 3 -26.45 4.65 2.83
C LYS A 3 -25.45 4.38 3.96
N PHE A 4 -24.15 4.50 3.70
CA PHE A 4 -23.07 4.18 4.63
C PHE A 4 -22.16 5.39 4.84
N ASP A 5 -21.71 5.56 6.08
CA ASP A 5 -20.75 6.62 6.44
C ASP A 5 -19.32 6.26 6.07
N PHE A 6 -18.99 4.96 6.06
CA PHE A 6 -17.66 4.42 5.76
C PHE A 6 -17.73 3.15 4.93
N GLY A 7 -16.66 2.87 4.22
CA GLY A 7 -16.43 1.59 3.56
C GLY A 7 -15.00 1.11 3.80
N PHE A 8 -14.78 -0.21 3.85
CA PHE A 8 -13.46 -0.79 3.98
C PHE A 8 -13.03 -1.48 2.69
N GLY A 9 -11.82 -1.13 2.23
CA GLY A 9 -11.17 -1.79 1.10
C GLY A 9 -10.54 -3.13 1.48
N GLN A 10 -9.94 -3.78 0.50
CA GLN A 10 -9.27 -5.07 0.66
C GLN A 10 -7.75 -4.94 0.83
N HIS A 11 -7.23 -3.74 0.97
CA HIS A 11 -5.81 -3.48 1.17
C HIS A 11 -5.48 -3.25 2.63
N SER A 12 -4.27 -3.64 3.02
CA SER A 12 -3.76 -3.43 4.36
C SER A 12 -3.23 -2.01 4.52
N GLY A 13 -3.46 -1.41 5.68
CA GLY A 13 -2.93 -0.09 5.96
C GLY A 13 -3.51 0.54 7.20
N ILE A 14 -3.00 1.72 7.49
CA ILE A 14 -3.40 2.55 8.63
C ILE A 14 -4.44 3.56 8.14
N ILE A 15 -5.46 3.77 8.94
CA ILE A 15 -6.49 4.78 8.69
C ILE A 15 -5.98 6.12 9.21
N ASP A 16 -5.95 7.11 8.35
CA ASP A 16 -5.65 8.49 8.69
C ASP A 16 -6.61 9.45 7.94
N VAL A 17 -6.52 10.73 8.23
CA VAL A 17 -7.44 11.76 7.71
C VAL A 17 -7.39 11.95 6.18
N ASN A 18 -6.35 11.45 5.53
CA ASN A 18 -6.17 11.58 4.09
C ASN A 18 -6.72 10.39 3.29
N LYS A 19 -7.29 9.40 3.99
CA LYS A 19 -7.83 8.19 3.35
C LYS A 19 -9.26 8.40 2.85
N ASP A 20 -9.55 7.80 1.72
CA ASP A 20 -10.92 7.76 1.21
C ASP A 20 -11.81 7.01 2.20
N LYS A 21 -12.82 7.69 2.74
CA LYS A 21 -13.71 7.11 3.74
C LYS A 21 -14.55 5.93 3.25
N TYR A 22 -14.66 5.72 1.95
CA TYR A 22 -15.37 4.61 1.36
C TYR A 22 -14.46 3.45 0.95
N GLU A 23 -13.15 3.60 1.13
CA GLU A 23 -12.16 2.57 0.83
C GLU A 23 -11.05 2.56 1.89
N LEU A 24 -11.43 2.55 3.16
CA LEU A 24 -10.50 2.56 4.27
C LEU A 24 -9.67 1.26 4.30
N PRO A 25 -8.35 1.36 4.50
CA PRO A 25 -7.51 0.18 4.68
C PRO A 25 -7.81 -0.54 5.98
N ARG A 26 -7.47 -1.81 6.05
CA ARG A 26 -7.64 -2.63 7.25
C ARG A 26 -6.55 -3.69 7.35
N PHE A 27 -6.21 -4.09 8.57
CA PHE A 27 -5.40 -5.28 8.81
C PHE A 27 -6.31 -6.45 9.18
N PRO A 28 -6.22 -7.59 8.48
CA PRO A 28 -7.01 -8.76 8.84
C PRO A 28 -6.51 -9.35 10.16
N ILE A 29 -7.45 -9.67 11.05
CA ILE A 29 -7.21 -10.37 12.32
C ILE A 29 -8.06 -11.63 12.29
N ASN A 30 -7.47 -12.73 11.84
CA ASN A 30 -8.09 -14.05 11.82
C ASN A 30 -7.11 -15.08 12.40
N GLU A 31 -7.47 -16.35 12.44
CA GLU A 31 -6.61 -17.40 12.99
C GLU A 31 -5.17 -17.37 12.47
N LYS A 32 -4.99 -17.08 11.18
CA LYS A 32 -3.68 -17.01 10.55
C LYS A 32 -2.88 -15.76 10.98
N TYR A 33 -3.57 -14.66 11.29
CA TYR A 33 -2.97 -13.35 11.54
C TYR A 33 -3.32 -12.77 12.92
N GLY A 34 -3.92 -13.58 13.79
CA GLY A 34 -4.53 -13.11 15.04
C GLY A 34 -3.67 -13.34 16.30
N ASP A 35 -2.35 -13.54 16.17
CA ASP A 35 -1.50 -13.64 17.36
C ASP A 35 -1.33 -12.28 18.06
N LEU A 36 -1.11 -12.33 19.37
CA LEU A 36 -1.02 -11.15 20.22
C LEU A 36 0.18 -10.25 19.90
N GLU A 37 1.31 -10.84 19.50
CA GLU A 37 2.51 -10.08 19.13
C GLU A 37 2.25 -9.24 17.88
N ARG A 38 1.63 -9.86 16.87
CA ARG A 38 1.22 -9.17 15.66
C ARG A 38 0.21 -8.05 15.97
N PHE A 39 -0.79 -8.32 16.79
CA PHE A 39 -1.78 -7.32 17.18
C PHE A 39 -1.13 -6.11 17.87
N ASN A 40 -0.24 -6.36 18.84
CA ASN A 40 0.50 -5.31 19.53
C ASN A 40 1.41 -4.51 18.56
N PHE A 41 2.03 -5.18 17.61
CA PHE A 41 2.82 -4.53 16.57
C PHE A 41 1.96 -3.60 15.71
N LEU A 42 0.79 -4.07 15.25
CA LEU A 42 -0.12 -3.28 14.43
C LEU A 42 -0.64 -2.02 15.14
N LEU A 43 -0.87 -2.11 16.46
CA LEU A 43 -1.30 -0.96 17.26
C LEU A 43 -0.24 0.16 17.38
N LYS A 44 1.02 -0.17 17.12
CA LYS A 44 2.16 0.76 17.23
C LYS A 44 2.64 1.28 15.86
N LEU A 45 1.98 0.90 14.79
CA LEU A 45 2.34 1.36 13.45
C LEU A 45 1.97 2.82 13.24
N TYR A 46 2.88 3.54 12.59
CA TYR A 46 2.62 4.88 12.06
C TYR A 46 2.34 4.83 10.55
N PRO A 47 1.58 5.76 10.00
CA PRO A 47 1.44 5.87 8.56
C PRO A 47 2.78 6.26 7.92
N LEU A 48 3.12 5.62 6.81
CA LEU A 48 4.20 6.08 5.94
C LEU A 48 3.59 7.13 5.00
N GLU A 49 3.76 8.39 5.38
CA GLU A 49 3.20 9.50 4.63
C GLU A 49 3.95 9.73 3.31
N TYR A 50 3.24 10.17 2.30
CA TYR A 50 3.79 10.45 0.98
C TYR A 50 3.21 11.75 0.42
N LYS A 51 3.95 12.35 -0.48
CA LYS A 51 3.56 13.58 -1.18
C LYS A 51 2.66 13.28 -2.38
N SER A 52 3.00 12.25 -3.15
CA SER A 52 2.23 11.82 -4.32
C SER A 52 2.48 10.35 -4.67
N ILE A 53 1.53 9.75 -5.36
CA ILE A 53 1.63 8.41 -5.96
C ILE A 53 1.20 8.52 -7.42
N ILE A 54 1.99 7.90 -8.30
CA ILE A 54 1.65 7.72 -9.71
C ILE A 54 1.50 6.20 -9.95
N PRO A 55 0.42 5.70 -10.59
CA PRO A 55 -0.75 6.44 -11.06
C PRO A 55 -1.55 7.08 -9.92
N LYS A 56 -2.06 8.28 -10.16
CA LYS A 56 -2.90 8.99 -9.17
C LYS A 56 -4.24 8.30 -8.99
N ASP A 57 -4.81 7.79 -10.08
CA ASP A 57 -6.05 7.03 -10.04
C ASP A 57 -5.74 5.57 -9.68
N LYS A 58 -6.47 5.04 -8.71
CA LYS A 58 -6.37 3.64 -8.29
C LYS A 58 -7.09 2.69 -9.25
N TYR A 59 -7.96 3.19 -10.08
CA TYR A 59 -8.62 2.46 -11.16
C TYR A 59 -7.84 2.65 -12.45
N ILE A 60 -7.27 1.58 -12.97
CA ILE A 60 -6.41 1.60 -14.15
C ILE A 60 -7.06 0.87 -15.33
N LEU A 61 -6.71 1.28 -16.53
CA LEU A 61 -7.13 0.58 -17.73
C LEU A 61 -6.37 -0.75 -17.88
N GLN A 62 -7.01 -1.73 -18.51
CA GLN A 62 -6.37 -3.02 -18.81
C GLN A 62 -5.06 -2.88 -19.62
N SER A 63 -4.98 -1.86 -20.48
CA SER A 63 -3.77 -1.56 -21.25
C SER A 63 -2.58 -1.13 -20.37
N ASN A 64 -2.85 -0.63 -19.18
CA ASN A 64 -1.84 -0.18 -18.21
C ASN A 64 -1.56 -1.22 -17.11
N ASN A 65 -1.94 -2.46 -17.30
CA ASN A 65 -1.72 -3.55 -16.37
C ASN A 65 -0.42 -4.31 -16.68
N PRO A 66 0.58 -4.33 -15.79
CA PRO A 66 0.63 -3.67 -14.49
C PRO A 66 1.04 -2.19 -14.61
N PRO A 67 0.61 -1.33 -13.68
CA PRO A 67 1.02 0.05 -13.70
C PRO A 67 2.48 0.21 -13.22
N GLU A 68 3.18 1.16 -13.79
CA GLU A 68 4.44 1.62 -13.23
C GLU A 68 4.14 2.56 -12.07
N THR A 69 4.59 2.19 -10.87
CA THR A 69 4.24 2.91 -9.65
C THR A 69 5.42 3.72 -9.14
N ILE A 70 5.20 5.02 -8.92
CA ILE A 70 6.19 5.91 -8.34
C ILE A 70 5.57 6.60 -7.13
N ILE A 71 6.24 6.49 -5.98
CA ILE A 71 5.86 7.19 -4.75
C ILE A 71 6.89 8.30 -4.50
N GLU A 72 6.41 9.51 -4.37
CA GLU A 72 7.22 10.63 -3.91
C GLU A 72 6.94 10.86 -2.43
N PHE A 73 7.97 10.69 -1.60
CA PHE A 73 7.89 10.96 -0.18
C PHE A 73 8.23 12.42 0.14
N PHE A 74 7.85 12.86 1.32
CA PHE A 74 8.31 14.16 1.82
C PHE A 74 9.81 14.12 2.06
N GLU A 75 10.49 15.25 1.84
CA GLU A 75 11.95 15.36 1.97
C GLU A 75 12.41 15.10 3.41
N GLU A 76 11.56 15.35 4.39
CA GLU A 76 11.82 15.13 5.82
C GLU A 76 11.79 13.64 6.21
N GLN A 77 11.25 12.76 5.37
CA GLN A 77 11.21 11.34 5.67
C GLN A 77 12.61 10.74 5.67
N LYS A 78 13.03 10.27 6.83
CA LYS A 78 14.35 9.68 7.04
C LYS A 78 14.37 8.19 6.72
N ASN A 79 15.56 7.69 6.45
CA ASN A 79 15.86 6.25 6.33
C ASN A 79 15.11 5.55 5.19
N LEU A 80 14.78 6.25 4.11
CA LEU A 80 14.10 5.68 2.95
C LEU A 80 14.87 4.50 2.32
N GLU A 81 16.18 4.45 2.48
CA GLU A 81 17.02 3.33 2.03
C GLU A 81 16.69 2.00 2.74
N ARG A 82 16.00 2.04 3.88
CA ARG A 82 15.56 0.86 4.63
C ARG A 82 14.19 0.35 4.22
N ILE A 83 13.52 1.02 3.26
CA ILE A 83 12.16 0.65 2.85
C ILE A 83 12.12 -0.75 2.24
N ASN A 84 11.14 -1.52 2.61
CA ASN A 84 10.83 -2.79 1.98
C ASN A 84 9.39 -2.77 1.47
N CYS A 85 9.21 -3.23 0.24
CA CYS A 85 7.88 -3.35 -0.34
C CYS A 85 7.66 -4.77 -0.86
N PHE A 86 6.44 -5.24 -0.68
CA PHE A 86 5.94 -6.49 -1.22
C PHE A 86 4.76 -6.20 -2.11
N SER A 87 4.61 -6.97 -3.17
CA SER A 87 3.47 -6.87 -4.07
C SER A 87 2.73 -8.21 -4.20
N ASP A 88 1.46 -8.10 -4.48
CA ASP A 88 0.58 -9.21 -4.80
C ASP A 88 -0.18 -8.87 -6.08
N GLU A 89 0.07 -9.64 -7.11
CA GLU A 89 -0.57 -9.53 -8.42
C GLU A 89 -1.80 -10.45 -8.55
N GLY A 90 -2.17 -11.12 -7.46
CA GLY A 90 -3.35 -11.99 -7.37
C GLY A 90 -3.04 -13.45 -7.03
N ASP A 91 -1.79 -13.85 -6.99
CA ASP A 91 -1.36 -15.21 -6.66
C ASP A 91 -0.72 -15.33 -5.28
N LYS A 92 0.27 -14.50 -5.01
CA LYS A 92 1.02 -14.50 -3.75
C LYS A 92 1.71 -13.16 -3.50
N TRP A 93 2.03 -12.92 -2.23
CA TRP A 93 2.90 -11.83 -1.83
C TRP A 93 4.37 -12.20 -2.03
N ASP A 94 5.13 -11.32 -2.65
CA ASP A 94 6.57 -11.47 -2.77
C ASP A 94 7.26 -10.10 -2.86
N LYS A 95 8.56 -10.09 -2.63
CA LYS A 95 9.35 -8.86 -2.56
C LYS A 95 9.38 -8.15 -3.91
N SER A 96 9.08 -6.86 -3.90
CA SER A 96 9.08 -6.01 -5.09
C SER A 96 10.50 -5.54 -5.44
N LYS A 97 10.73 -5.29 -6.72
CA LYS A 97 11.94 -4.59 -7.18
C LYS A 97 11.75 -3.08 -6.97
N LEU A 98 12.70 -2.47 -6.28
CA LEU A 98 12.66 -1.08 -5.90
C LEU A 98 13.82 -0.32 -6.53
N LYS A 99 13.56 0.92 -6.93
CA LYS A 99 14.58 1.90 -7.31
C LYS A 99 14.31 3.21 -6.59
N LEU A 100 15.19 3.57 -5.68
CA LEU A 100 15.10 4.83 -4.93
C LEU A 100 16.04 5.86 -5.54
N ILE A 101 15.48 7.02 -5.91
CA ILE A 101 16.24 8.19 -6.37
C ILE A 101 15.80 9.37 -5.52
N LYS A 102 16.66 9.83 -4.62
CA LYS A 102 16.33 10.86 -3.61
C LYS A 102 15.10 10.44 -2.80
N ASN A 103 13.98 11.17 -2.91
CA ASN A 103 12.73 10.90 -2.22
C ASN A 103 11.67 10.23 -3.11
N LYS A 104 12.05 9.75 -4.30
CA LYS A 104 11.15 9.05 -5.23
C LYS A 104 11.48 7.58 -5.28
N LEU A 105 10.48 6.75 -4.99
CA LEU A 105 10.58 5.30 -5.02
C LEU A 105 9.79 4.76 -6.20
N GLN A 106 10.48 4.15 -7.14
CA GLN A 106 9.87 3.38 -8.22
C GLN A 106 9.68 1.93 -7.77
N ILE A 107 8.46 1.43 -7.89
CA ILE A 107 8.10 0.05 -7.56
C ILE A 107 7.58 -0.62 -8.82
N LYS A 108 8.16 -1.75 -9.18
CA LYS A 108 7.69 -2.56 -10.30
C LYS A 108 6.97 -3.79 -9.80
N PHE A 109 5.75 -3.99 -10.28
CA PHE A 109 5.06 -5.25 -10.15
C PHE A 109 5.81 -6.34 -10.93
N ARG A 110 5.75 -7.56 -10.43
CA ARG A 110 6.44 -8.70 -11.05
C ARG A 110 5.73 -9.19 -12.31
N ASP A 111 4.41 -9.09 -12.34
CA ASP A 111 3.57 -9.59 -13.43
C ASP A 111 2.25 -8.83 -13.53
N LYS A 112 1.45 -9.14 -14.54
CA LYS A 112 0.08 -8.63 -14.69
C LYS A 112 -0.83 -9.13 -13.57
N PHE A 113 -1.81 -8.31 -13.21
CA PHE A 113 -2.81 -8.70 -12.22
C PHE A 113 -3.72 -9.79 -12.77
N THR A 114 -3.85 -10.88 -12.03
CA THR A 114 -4.67 -12.04 -12.43
C THR A 114 -6.13 -11.92 -11.98
N PHE A 115 -6.39 -11.23 -10.85
CA PHE A 115 -7.72 -11.04 -10.29
C PHE A 115 -8.20 -9.59 -10.33
N ARG A 116 -7.88 -8.87 -11.41
CA ARG A 116 -8.28 -7.47 -11.63
C ARG A 116 -7.80 -6.49 -10.56
N ARG A 117 -6.90 -6.90 -9.71
CA ARG A 117 -6.28 -6.02 -8.70
C ARG A 117 -4.83 -6.39 -8.45
N GLY A 118 -4.05 -5.39 -8.12
CA GLY A 118 -2.71 -5.55 -7.58
C GLY A 118 -2.54 -4.72 -6.32
N ARG A 119 -1.76 -5.22 -5.38
CA ARG A 119 -1.54 -4.59 -4.09
C ARG A 119 -0.05 -4.44 -3.82
N ILE A 120 0.30 -3.36 -3.12
CA ILE A 120 1.66 -3.11 -2.64
C ILE A 120 1.56 -2.79 -1.15
N ASN A 121 2.42 -3.40 -0.36
CA ASN A 121 2.64 -3.05 1.03
C ASN A 121 4.10 -2.65 1.23
N CYS A 122 4.32 -1.46 1.73
CA CYS A 122 5.65 -0.96 2.09
C CYS A 122 5.77 -0.75 3.59
N SER A 123 6.91 -1.10 4.14
CA SER A 123 7.24 -0.87 5.55
C SER A 123 8.61 -0.23 5.68
N LEU A 124 8.75 0.59 6.69
CA LEU A 124 9.96 1.36 6.99
C LEU A 124 10.10 1.53 8.50
N ASN A 125 11.26 1.21 9.04
CA ASN A 125 11.63 1.64 10.40
C ASN A 125 12.52 2.89 10.29
N ASP A 126 12.01 4.03 10.77
CA ASP A 126 12.71 5.31 10.70
C ASP A 126 13.36 5.74 12.02
N ASP A 127 13.65 4.79 12.91
CA ASP A 127 14.17 4.94 14.27
C ASP A 127 13.14 5.48 15.29
N ALA A 128 12.12 6.21 14.85
CA ALA A 128 10.99 6.59 15.72
C ALA A 128 9.96 5.46 15.85
N GLY A 129 9.94 4.54 14.90
CA GLY A 129 9.05 3.39 14.89
C GLY A 129 8.81 2.85 13.49
N TRP A 130 7.98 1.83 13.40
CA TRP A 130 7.58 1.24 12.15
C TRP A 130 6.48 2.04 11.48
N ARG A 131 6.66 2.28 10.18
CA ARG A 131 5.69 2.94 9.31
C ARG A 131 5.20 1.98 8.24
N TRP A 132 3.97 2.18 7.83
CA TRP A 132 3.30 1.30 6.87
C TRP A 132 2.53 2.10 5.81
N LEU A 133 2.60 1.61 4.56
CA LEU A 133 1.82 2.11 3.45
C LEU A 133 1.26 0.93 2.67
N GLY A 134 -0.06 0.91 2.48
CA GLY A 134 -0.75 -0.04 1.62
C GLY A 134 -1.37 0.67 0.42
N ILE A 135 -1.19 0.11 -0.77
CA ILE A 135 -1.75 0.62 -2.02
C ILE A 135 -2.46 -0.53 -2.74
N GLN A 136 -3.62 -0.25 -3.31
CA GLN A 136 -4.31 -1.17 -4.20
C GLN A 136 -4.66 -0.46 -5.51
N PHE A 137 -4.35 -1.12 -6.62
CA PHE A 137 -4.86 -0.76 -7.92
C PHE A 137 -5.90 -1.78 -8.37
N SER A 138 -6.96 -1.31 -9.01
CA SER A 138 -8.00 -2.16 -9.59
C SER A 138 -8.13 -1.86 -11.07
N ILE A 139 -8.42 -2.89 -11.86
CA ILE A 139 -8.67 -2.71 -13.29
C ILE A 139 -10.12 -2.30 -13.48
N GLU A 140 -10.33 -1.20 -14.20
CA GLU A 140 -11.67 -0.74 -14.55
C GLU A 140 -12.46 -1.84 -15.27
N GLN A 141 -13.71 -1.97 -14.87
CA GLN A 141 -14.68 -2.78 -15.62
C GLN A 141 -15.25 -1.95 -16.76
N ASN A 142 -15.12 -2.48 -17.94
CA ASN A 142 -15.79 -1.90 -19.10
C ASN A 142 -17.29 -2.09 -19.03
#